data_fcb8cf2a6bd0d0866a088203e76d19c6
#
_entry.id   fcb8cf2a6bd0d0866a088203e76d19c6
#
_cell.length_a   1.000
_cell.length_b   1.000
_cell.length_c   1.000
_cell.angle_alpha   90.00
_cell.angle_beta   90.00
_cell.angle_gamma   90.00
#
_symmetry.space_group_name_H-M   'P 1'
#
loop_
_entity.id
_entity.type
_entity.pdbx_description
1 polymer ?
#
loop_
_entity_poly.entity_id
_entity_poly.type
_entity_poly.pdbx_seq_one_letter_code
_entity_poly.pdbx_strand_id
1 'polypeptide(L)'
;MRRVVVDMQNALFADAIATALRNFDSDFEVYQSDSPAKTTDMCVFTEANILIMEVTGYSSWKLEERMKIRNEVKAQNPGCKIVLVVDENSEKKLADKVRLAKKDGLIDNFIYGSISATYLSAVIDTL
;
A
#
# COMPACT_ATOMS: atom_id res chain seq x y z
N MET A 1 -10.09 -9.80 -12.65
CA MET A 1 -8.71 -9.57 -12.14
C MET A 1 -8.72 -8.54 -11.04
N ARG A 2 -8.06 -8.85 -9.94
CA ARG A 2 -7.82 -7.87 -8.88
C ARG A 2 -6.45 -7.24 -9.11
N ARG A 3 -6.42 -5.98 -9.44
CA ARG A 3 -5.20 -5.23 -9.76
C ARG A 3 -4.69 -4.52 -8.53
N VAL A 4 -3.43 -4.81 -8.19
CA VAL A 4 -2.76 -4.28 -6.99
C VAL A 4 -1.54 -3.50 -7.43
N VAL A 5 -1.45 -2.25 -6.96
CA VAL A 5 -0.24 -1.43 -7.14
C VAL A 5 0.51 -1.43 -5.82
N VAL A 6 1.81 -1.70 -5.88
CA VAL A 6 2.70 -1.76 -4.71
C VAL A 6 3.74 -0.65 -4.84
N ASP A 7 3.79 0.23 -3.85
CA ASP A 7 4.73 1.35 -3.79
C ASP A 7 5.52 1.28 -2.49
N MET A 8 6.69 0.65 -2.54
CA MET A 8 7.55 0.42 -1.39
C MET A 8 8.91 1.06 -1.62
N GLN A 9 9.48 1.63 -0.58
CA GLN A 9 10.86 2.12 -0.60
C GLN A 9 11.84 0.95 -0.78
N ASN A 10 11.56 -0.16 -0.11
CA ASN A 10 12.40 -1.37 -0.18
C ASN A 10 11.96 -2.25 -1.35
N ALA A 11 12.78 -2.29 -2.41
CA ALA A 11 12.47 -3.04 -3.62
C ALA A 11 12.40 -4.56 -3.38
N LEU A 12 13.23 -5.10 -2.49
CA LEU A 12 13.20 -6.52 -2.16
C LEU A 12 11.88 -6.90 -1.49
N PHE A 13 11.39 -6.04 -0.59
CA PHE A 13 10.11 -6.28 0.07
C PHE A 13 8.95 -6.15 -0.93
N ALA A 14 9.04 -5.19 -1.86
CA ALA A 14 8.05 -5.05 -2.92
C ALA A 14 7.97 -6.31 -3.79
N ASP A 15 9.12 -6.88 -4.17
CA ASP A 15 9.20 -8.12 -4.94
C ASP A 15 8.60 -9.29 -4.16
N ALA A 16 8.88 -9.38 -2.86
CA ALA A 16 8.34 -10.43 -2.00
C ALA A 16 6.82 -10.35 -1.91
N ILE A 17 6.27 -9.15 -1.76
CA ILE A 17 4.82 -8.93 -1.74
C ILE A 17 4.19 -9.34 -3.07
N ALA A 18 4.77 -8.89 -4.18
CA ALA A 18 4.24 -9.22 -5.51
C ALA A 18 4.22 -10.73 -5.76
N THR A 19 5.32 -11.40 -5.42
CA THR A 19 5.42 -12.86 -5.56
C THR A 19 4.40 -13.57 -4.67
N ALA A 20 4.27 -13.15 -3.41
CA ALA A 20 3.33 -13.77 -2.47
C ALA A 20 1.88 -13.61 -2.93
N LEU A 21 1.51 -12.43 -3.42
CA LEU A 21 0.15 -12.19 -3.93
C LEU A 21 -0.15 -13.08 -5.15
N ARG A 22 0.76 -13.12 -6.11
CA ARG A 22 0.58 -13.94 -7.31
C ARG A 22 0.46 -15.43 -6.98
N ASN A 23 1.23 -15.91 -6.00
CA ASN A 23 1.18 -17.30 -5.56
C ASN A 23 -0.05 -17.60 -4.70
N PHE A 24 -0.56 -16.60 -3.99
CA PHE A 24 -1.75 -16.75 -3.14
C PHE A 24 -3.00 -16.98 -3.99
N ASP A 25 -3.17 -16.18 -5.04
CA ASP A 25 -4.31 -16.30 -5.96
C ASP A 25 -3.91 -15.75 -7.33
N SER A 26 -4.09 -16.53 -8.37
CA SER A 26 -3.78 -16.14 -9.75
C SER A 26 -4.65 -14.98 -10.25
N ASP A 27 -5.74 -14.65 -9.54
CA ASP A 27 -6.57 -13.48 -9.85
C ASP A 27 -5.87 -12.15 -9.55
N PHE A 28 -4.83 -12.15 -8.72
CA PHE A 28 -4.05 -10.95 -8.45
C PHE A 28 -3.12 -10.62 -9.60
N GLU A 29 -3.26 -9.41 -10.11
CA GLU A 29 -2.35 -8.80 -11.09
C GLU A 29 -1.62 -7.66 -10.40
N VAL A 30 -0.31 -7.79 -10.23
CA VAL A 30 0.48 -6.90 -9.36
C VAL A 30 1.40 -6.03 -10.19
N TYR A 31 1.36 -4.73 -9.94
CA TYR A 31 2.21 -3.71 -10.56
C TYR A 31 3.05 -3.06 -9.48
N GLN A 32 4.33 -2.89 -9.73
CA GLN A 32 5.22 -2.22 -8.78
C GLN A 32 5.55 -0.82 -9.28
N SER A 33 5.29 0.19 -8.44
CA SER A 33 5.71 1.56 -8.71
C SER A 33 7.16 1.75 -8.24
N ASP A 34 8.01 2.25 -9.12
CA ASP A 34 9.41 2.50 -8.80
C ASP A 34 9.66 3.88 -8.17
N SER A 35 8.62 4.69 -8.07
CA SER A 35 8.73 6.06 -7.57
C SER A 35 7.38 6.54 -7.06
N PRO A 36 7.33 7.21 -5.88
CA PRO A 36 6.08 7.80 -5.38
C PRO A 36 5.43 8.78 -6.36
N ALA A 37 6.22 9.49 -7.16
CA ALA A 37 5.71 10.45 -8.13
C ALA A 37 4.89 9.81 -9.26
N LYS A 38 5.08 8.51 -9.51
CA LYS A 38 4.38 7.78 -10.57
C LYS A 38 3.17 6.99 -10.07
N THR A 39 2.98 6.91 -8.77
CA THR A 39 2.01 5.98 -8.16
C THR A 39 0.57 6.33 -8.50
N THR A 40 0.18 7.59 -8.42
CA THR A 40 -1.18 8.02 -8.76
C THR A 40 -1.52 7.65 -10.20
N ASP A 41 -0.64 7.99 -11.14
CA ASP A 41 -0.87 7.70 -12.57
C ASP A 41 -0.96 6.19 -12.81
N MET A 42 -0.12 5.40 -12.16
CA MET A 42 -0.17 3.95 -12.27
C MET A 42 -1.50 3.39 -11.79
N CYS A 43 -2.00 3.87 -10.66
CA CYS A 43 -3.30 3.44 -10.12
C CYS A 43 -4.46 3.81 -11.05
N VAL A 44 -4.41 4.98 -11.63
CA VAL A 44 -5.46 5.42 -12.57
C VAL A 44 -5.38 4.63 -13.87
N PHE A 45 -4.19 4.50 -14.43
CA PHE A 45 -3.98 3.79 -15.70
C PHE A 45 -4.36 2.31 -15.62
N THR A 46 -4.01 1.63 -14.53
CA THR A 46 -4.31 0.21 -14.33
C THR A 46 -5.71 -0.04 -13.78
N GLU A 47 -6.44 0.99 -13.40
CA GLU A 47 -7.71 0.87 -12.70
C GLU A 47 -7.56 0.00 -11.45
N ALA A 48 -6.56 0.31 -10.62
CA ALA A 48 -6.19 -0.50 -9.47
C ALA A 48 -7.34 -0.67 -8.48
N ASN A 49 -7.50 -1.90 -7.99
CA ASN A 49 -8.47 -2.22 -6.94
C ASN A 49 -7.87 -1.95 -5.55
N ILE A 50 -6.56 -2.08 -5.42
CA ILE A 50 -5.85 -1.95 -4.15
C ILE A 50 -4.52 -1.24 -4.39
N LEU A 51 -4.20 -0.28 -3.52
CA LEU A 51 -2.90 0.39 -3.49
C LEU A 51 -2.26 0.10 -2.14
N ILE A 52 -1.07 -0.51 -2.16
CA ILE A 52 -0.26 -0.79 -0.98
C ILE A 52 0.92 0.18 -1.00
N MET A 53 1.04 1.00 0.04
CA MET A 53 2.12 1.99 0.15
C MET A 53 2.87 1.83 1.46
N GLU A 54 4.19 1.82 1.40
CA GLU A 54 5.03 1.90 2.59
C GLU A 54 5.08 3.34 3.10
N VAL A 55 5.02 3.51 4.42
CA VAL A 55 5.15 4.80 5.09
C VAL A 55 6.42 4.77 5.93
N THR A 56 7.28 5.77 5.74
CA THR A 56 8.52 5.95 6.51
C THR A 56 8.64 7.38 6.99
N GLY A 57 9.68 7.66 7.76
CA GLY A 57 10.02 9.03 8.17
C GLY A 57 10.77 9.85 7.11
N TYR A 58 10.98 9.30 5.90
CA TYR A 58 11.82 9.90 4.88
C TYR A 58 11.02 10.53 3.75
N SER A 59 11.27 11.82 3.49
CA SER A 59 10.85 12.61 2.31
C SER A 59 9.56 12.13 1.62
N SER A 60 9.70 11.52 0.44
CA SER A 60 8.58 11.15 -0.42
C SER A 60 7.71 10.02 0.13
N TRP A 61 8.16 9.30 1.17
CA TRP A 61 7.41 8.20 1.80
C TRP A 61 6.76 8.60 3.12
N LYS A 62 6.81 9.88 3.49
CA LYS A 62 6.14 10.37 4.70
C LYS A 62 4.63 10.26 4.60
N LEU A 63 3.98 10.17 5.75
CA LEU A 63 2.52 10.01 5.81
C LEU A 63 1.79 11.13 5.06
N GLU A 64 2.23 12.40 5.20
CA GLU A 64 1.62 13.52 4.50
C GLU A 64 1.66 13.34 2.99
N GLU A 65 2.78 12.86 2.45
CA GLU A 65 2.92 12.60 1.02
C GLU A 65 2.05 11.42 0.57
N ARG A 66 1.96 10.38 1.39
CA ARG A 66 1.07 9.25 1.12
C ARG A 66 -0.40 9.64 1.13
N MET A 67 -0.78 10.57 2.02
CA MET A 67 -2.16 11.09 2.06
C MET A 67 -2.49 11.93 0.82
N LYS A 68 -1.54 12.65 0.27
CA LYS A 68 -1.72 13.35 -1.01
C LYS A 68 -1.99 12.37 -2.14
N ILE A 69 -1.21 11.29 -2.23
CA ILE A 69 -1.42 10.21 -3.22
C ILE A 69 -2.79 9.59 -3.02
N ARG A 70 -3.15 9.25 -1.79
CA ARG A 70 -4.47 8.73 -1.44
C ARG A 70 -5.59 9.62 -1.97
N ASN A 71 -5.49 10.93 -1.72
CA ASN A 71 -6.51 11.87 -2.13
C ASN A 71 -6.63 11.95 -3.66
N GLU A 72 -5.51 11.96 -4.36
CA GLU A 72 -5.49 11.97 -5.82
C GLU A 72 -6.08 10.69 -6.41
N VAL A 73 -5.71 9.53 -5.86
CA VAL A 73 -6.23 8.23 -6.31
C VAL A 73 -7.72 8.14 -6.06
N LYS A 74 -8.18 8.49 -4.86
CA LYS A 74 -9.62 8.44 -4.51
C LYS A 74 -10.45 9.40 -5.34
N ALA A 75 -9.89 10.55 -5.76
CA ALA A 75 -10.61 11.49 -6.62
C ALA A 75 -10.92 10.91 -8.00
N GLN A 76 -10.02 10.08 -8.54
CA GLN A 76 -10.16 9.52 -9.88
C GLN A 76 -10.63 8.06 -9.88
N ASN A 77 -10.37 7.33 -8.79
CA ASN A 77 -10.72 5.92 -8.64
C ASN A 77 -11.19 5.67 -7.20
N PRO A 78 -12.40 6.10 -6.85
CA PRO A 78 -12.90 6.03 -5.46
C PRO A 78 -13.06 4.60 -4.94
N GLY A 79 -13.12 3.60 -5.80
CA GLY A 79 -13.18 2.20 -5.42
C GLY A 79 -11.85 1.58 -5.02
N CYS A 80 -10.74 2.28 -5.23
CA CYS A 80 -9.42 1.76 -4.88
C CYS A 80 -9.24 1.73 -3.36
N LYS A 81 -8.93 0.54 -2.82
CA LYS A 81 -8.65 0.36 -1.39
C LYS A 81 -7.21 0.78 -1.08
N ILE A 82 -7.02 1.50 0.00
CA ILE A 82 -5.71 2.02 0.40
C ILE A 82 -5.21 1.25 1.61
N VAL A 83 -4.01 0.68 1.49
CA VAL A 83 -3.34 -0.07 2.56
C VAL A 83 -1.97 0.53 2.79
N LEU A 84 -1.65 0.84 4.04
CA LEU A 84 -0.34 1.35 4.42
C LEU A 84 0.46 0.27 5.14
N VAL A 85 1.76 0.21 4.84
CA VAL A 85 2.71 -0.67 5.53
C VAL A 85 3.66 0.20 6.34
N VAL A 86 3.79 -0.07 7.63
CA VAL A 86 4.62 0.72 8.55
C VAL A 86 5.43 -0.21 9.46
N ASP A 87 6.66 0.19 9.76
CA ASP A 87 7.52 -0.54 10.70
C ASP A 87 7.24 -0.05 12.13
N GLU A 88 6.51 -0.85 12.91
CA GLU A 88 6.13 -0.53 14.29
C GLU A 88 7.30 -0.56 15.26
N ASN A 89 8.41 -1.22 14.91
CA ASN A 89 9.58 -1.34 15.79
C ASN A 89 10.47 -0.10 15.74
N SER A 90 10.72 0.43 14.54
CA SER A 90 11.59 1.60 14.35
C SER A 90 10.81 2.91 14.24
N GLU A 91 9.50 2.86 13.99
CA GLU A 91 8.67 4.03 13.69
C GLU A 91 7.39 4.03 14.54
N LYS A 92 7.52 3.92 15.89
CA LYS A 92 6.35 3.82 16.78
C LYS A 92 5.36 4.98 16.67
N LYS A 93 5.85 6.21 16.62
CA LYS A 93 4.98 7.39 16.51
C LYS A 93 4.25 7.41 15.16
N LEU A 94 4.94 7.00 14.12
CA LEU A 94 4.35 6.90 12.79
C LEU A 94 3.29 5.79 12.76
N ALA A 95 3.55 4.66 13.38
CA ALA A 95 2.58 3.57 13.50
C ALA A 95 1.30 4.03 14.20
N ASP A 96 1.42 4.85 15.25
CA ASP A 96 0.27 5.43 15.95
C ASP A 96 -0.57 6.33 15.03
N LYS A 97 0.09 7.15 14.21
CA LYS A 97 -0.60 8.00 13.24
C LYS A 97 -1.30 7.20 12.14
N VAL A 98 -0.69 6.10 11.71
CA VAL A 98 -1.29 5.19 10.72
C VAL A 98 -2.53 4.51 11.29
N ARG A 99 -2.47 4.04 12.53
CA ARG A 99 -3.65 3.47 13.21
C ARG A 99 -4.79 4.48 13.30
N LEU A 100 -4.46 5.74 13.61
CA LEU A 100 -5.46 6.81 13.66
C LEU A 100 -6.07 7.08 12.29
N ALA A 101 -5.28 7.06 11.23
CA ALA A 101 -5.76 7.23 9.86
C ALA A 101 -6.79 6.15 9.48
N LYS A 102 -6.56 4.91 9.90
CA LYS A 102 -7.55 3.84 9.69
C LYS A 102 -8.81 4.08 10.48
N LYS A 103 -8.69 4.46 11.76
CA LYS A 103 -9.84 4.74 12.63
C LYS A 103 -10.69 5.88 12.06
N ASP A 104 -10.06 6.89 11.47
CA ASP A 104 -10.73 8.04 10.88
C ASP A 104 -11.29 7.75 9.47
N GLY A 105 -11.10 6.54 8.94
CA GLY A 105 -11.62 6.15 7.65
C GLY A 105 -10.83 6.67 6.44
N LEU A 106 -9.63 7.20 6.65
CA LEU A 106 -8.78 7.72 5.57
C LEU A 106 -8.12 6.61 4.77
N ILE A 107 -7.88 5.47 5.39
CA ILE A 107 -7.34 4.29 4.74
C ILE A 107 -8.19 3.07 5.08
N ASP A 108 -8.11 2.02 4.27
CA ASP A 108 -8.94 0.83 4.43
C ASP A 108 -8.31 -0.18 5.39
N ASN A 109 -6.98 -0.27 5.41
CA ASN A 109 -6.26 -1.10 6.36
C ASN A 109 -4.81 -0.65 6.46
N PHE A 110 -4.10 -1.22 7.44
CA PHE A 110 -2.65 -1.06 7.58
C PHE A 110 -2.03 -2.40 7.99
N ILE A 111 -0.74 -2.54 7.72
CA ILE A 111 0.01 -3.78 7.98
C ILE A 111 1.35 -3.37 8.58
N TYR A 112 1.79 -4.11 9.60
CA TYR A 112 3.13 -3.95 10.14
C TYR A 112 4.14 -4.65 9.26
N GLY A 113 5.25 -3.98 8.95
CA GLY A 113 6.29 -4.51 8.08
C GLY A 113 7.01 -5.73 8.60
N SER A 114 6.86 -6.05 9.88
CA SER A 114 7.47 -7.23 10.50
C SER A 114 6.73 -8.54 10.18
N ILE A 115 5.51 -8.47 9.62
CA ILE A 115 4.75 -9.67 9.29
C ILE A 115 5.22 -10.28 7.96
N SER A 116 4.89 -11.56 7.76
CA SER A 116 5.27 -12.26 6.53
C SER A 116 4.46 -11.78 5.33
N ALA A 117 5.05 -11.91 4.14
CA ALA A 117 4.35 -11.60 2.89
C ALA A 117 3.13 -12.51 2.68
N THR A 118 3.16 -13.75 3.17
CA THR A 118 2.02 -14.68 3.12
C THR A 118 0.85 -14.15 3.96
N TYR A 119 1.11 -13.67 5.17
CA TYR A 119 0.07 -13.07 6.01
C TYR A 119 -0.49 -11.81 5.36
N LEU A 120 0.38 -10.97 4.81
CA LEU A 120 -0.04 -9.78 4.07
C LEU A 120 -1.00 -10.15 2.94
N SER A 121 -0.68 -11.19 2.16
CA SER A 121 -1.53 -11.65 1.06
C SER A 121 -2.92 -12.05 1.55
N ALA A 122 -3.00 -12.74 2.70
CA ALA A 122 -4.27 -13.14 3.29
C ALA A 122 -5.11 -11.92 3.70
N VAL A 123 -4.48 -10.88 4.25
CA VAL A 123 -5.17 -9.62 4.61
C VAL A 123 -5.69 -8.91 3.35
N ILE A 124 -4.86 -8.81 2.32
CA ILE A 124 -5.23 -8.17 1.05
C ILE A 124 -6.41 -8.90 0.41
N ASP A 125 -6.44 -10.22 0.49
CA ASP A 125 -7.53 -11.03 -0.06
C ASP A 125 -8.90 -10.70 0.55
N THR A 126 -8.93 -10.17 1.76
CA THR A 126 -10.18 -9.81 2.46
C THR A 126 -10.78 -8.46 2.06
N LEU A 127 -10.06 -7.67 1.30
CA LEU A 127 -10.47 -6.29 0.93
C LEU A 127 -11.52 -6.23 -0.18
#